data_adb3b1294e2d081d34171f0dc5f95eac
#
_entry.id   adb3b1294e2d081d34171f0dc5f95eac
#
_cell.length_a   1.000
_cell.length_b   1.000
_cell.length_c   1.000
_cell.angle_alpha   90.00
_cell.angle_beta   90.00
_cell.angle_gamma   90.00
#
_symmetry.space_group_name_H-M   'P 1'
#
loop_
_entity.id
_entity.type
_entity.pdbx_description
1 polymer ?
#
loop_
_entity_poly.entity_id
_entity_poly.type
_entity_poly.pdbx_seq_one_letter_code
_entity_poly.pdbx_strand_id
1 'polypeptide(L)'
;SIHHQILSSTGYQGTIENKKVLDSILSSLTNKKIDSSKTIVIIFHPGKDECNSSGSATAETRKIWFEELERKLFKITQTKPIYIYKEKEGTEKDDGILTWHKDPNRLIESLFFKYHYPCSSFVVISKTGEFKSYFGEITKEYIWSYAKSLQKK
;
A
#
# COMPACT_ATOMS: atom_id res chain seq x y z
N SER A 1 7.77 -6.46 -13.90
CA SER A 1 7.59 -7.89 -13.69
C SER A 1 8.14 -8.37 -12.36
N ILE A 2 7.63 -9.47 -11.89
CA ILE A 2 8.07 -10.09 -10.65
C ILE A 2 9.11 -11.16 -11.00
N HIS A 3 10.32 -10.97 -10.48
CA HIS A 3 11.43 -11.85 -10.78
C HIS A 3 11.47 -13.07 -9.85
N HIS A 4 11.11 -12.89 -8.59
CA HIS A 4 11.18 -13.95 -7.60
C HIS A 4 10.06 -13.77 -6.58
N GLN A 5 9.26 -14.81 -6.35
CA GLN A 5 8.06 -14.70 -5.54
C GLN A 5 7.87 -15.90 -4.63
N ILE A 6 7.54 -15.66 -3.36
CA ILE A 6 7.18 -16.68 -2.38
C ILE A 6 5.80 -16.35 -1.84
N LEU A 7 4.87 -17.30 -1.96
CA LEU A 7 3.50 -17.15 -1.48
C LEU A 7 3.34 -17.79 -0.10
N SER A 8 2.66 -17.09 0.79
CA SER A 8 2.27 -17.61 2.10
C SER A 8 0.76 -17.43 2.28
N SER A 9 0.21 -17.86 3.41
CA SER A 9 -1.23 -17.73 3.69
C SER A 9 -1.66 -16.28 3.88
N THR A 10 -0.76 -15.38 4.25
CA THR A 10 -1.08 -13.96 4.54
C THR A 10 -0.52 -13.00 3.52
N GLY A 11 0.24 -13.48 2.54
CA GLY A 11 0.82 -12.60 1.55
C GLY A 11 1.88 -13.29 0.73
N TYR A 12 2.65 -12.50 0.03
CA TYR A 12 3.79 -13.02 -0.70
C TYR A 12 4.88 -11.96 -0.81
N GLN A 13 6.07 -12.42 -1.11
CA GLN A 13 7.24 -11.55 -1.25
C GLN A 13 8.02 -11.91 -2.50
N GLY A 14 8.78 -10.95 -2.99
CA GLY A 14 9.56 -11.13 -4.20
C GLY A 14 10.41 -9.91 -4.50
N THR A 15 10.84 -9.82 -5.75
CA THR A 15 11.67 -8.72 -6.23
C THR A 15 11.13 -8.20 -7.55
N ILE A 16 11.11 -6.88 -7.70
CA ILE A 16 10.72 -6.23 -8.95
C ILE A 16 11.98 -6.02 -9.77
N GLU A 17 11.98 -6.53 -11.00
CA GLU A 17 13.15 -6.40 -11.89
C GLU A 17 13.43 -4.94 -12.26
N ASN A 18 12.39 -4.17 -12.54
CA ASN A 18 12.59 -2.81 -13.03
C ASN A 18 11.88 -1.81 -12.14
N LYS A 19 12.50 -1.55 -11.00
CA LYS A 19 11.93 -0.63 -10.02
C LYS A 19 11.84 0.81 -10.55
N LYS A 20 12.75 1.21 -11.44
CA LYS A 20 12.71 2.56 -12.01
C LYS A 20 11.44 2.82 -12.81
N VAL A 21 10.96 1.81 -13.53
CA VAL A 21 9.68 1.93 -14.26
C VAL A 21 8.53 2.08 -13.28
N LEU A 22 8.51 1.30 -12.21
CA LEU A 22 7.48 1.42 -11.19
C LEU A 22 7.52 2.82 -10.55
N ASP A 23 8.70 3.31 -10.20
CA ASP A 23 8.83 4.65 -9.62
C ASP A 23 8.30 5.74 -10.56
N SER A 24 8.56 5.60 -11.86
CA SER A 24 8.03 6.53 -12.87
C SER A 24 6.50 6.49 -12.94
N ILE A 25 5.93 5.29 -12.90
CA ILE A 25 4.48 5.12 -12.94
C ILE A 25 3.85 5.75 -11.70
N LEU A 26 4.41 5.49 -10.52
CA LEU A 26 3.90 6.04 -9.28
C LEU A 26 4.06 7.56 -9.22
N SER A 27 5.16 8.09 -9.76
CA SER A 27 5.37 9.53 -9.85
C SER A 27 4.31 10.19 -10.73
N SER A 28 4.02 9.58 -11.87
CA SER A 28 2.99 10.07 -12.78
C SER A 28 1.61 9.99 -12.13
N LEU A 29 1.31 8.88 -11.49
CA LEU A 29 0.01 8.64 -10.86
C LEU A 29 -0.27 9.65 -9.74
N THR A 30 0.72 9.92 -8.91
CA THR A 30 0.57 10.81 -7.75
C THR A 30 0.87 12.28 -8.08
N ASN A 31 1.37 12.54 -9.28
CA ASN A 31 1.84 13.86 -9.69
C ASN A 31 2.90 14.43 -8.72
N LYS A 32 3.71 13.55 -8.18
CA LYS A 32 4.83 13.89 -7.29
C LYS A 32 5.99 12.97 -7.61
N LYS A 33 7.20 13.51 -7.60
CA LYS A 33 8.39 12.69 -7.83
C LYS A 33 8.59 11.73 -6.67
N ILE A 34 8.64 10.44 -6.98
CA ILE A 34 8.95 9.40 -5.99
C ILE A 34 10.45 9.36 -5.75
N ASP A 35 10.84 9.39 -4.47
CA ASP A 35 12.25 9.27 -4.11
C ASP A 35 12.64 7.80 -4.19
N SER A 36 13.42 7.44 -5.23
CA SER A 36 13.81 6.06 -5.48
C SER A 36 14.76 5.48 -4.44
N SER A 37 15.32 6.32 -3.57
CA SER A 37 16.21 5.88 -2.50
C SER A 37 15.47 5.48 -1.22
N LYS A 38 14.17 5.62 -1.20
CA LYS A 38 13.34 5.36 -0.02
C LYS A 38 12.47 4.13 -0.20
N THR A 39 12.09 3.53 0.93
CA THR A 39 11.09 2.46 0.95
C THR A 39 9.71 3.05 0.70
N ILE A 40 8.93 2.39 -0.13
CA ILE A 40 7.59 2.82 -0.51
C ILE A 40 6.56 1.88 0.11
N VAL A 41 5.48 2.45 0.62
CA VAL A 41 4.33 1.68 1.11
C VAL A 41 3.12 2.04 0.26
N ILE A 42 2.43 1.02 -0.27
CA ILE A 42 1.18 1.20 -1.00
C ILE A 42 0.08 0.50 -0.22
N ILE A 43 -1.00 1.22 0.04
CA ILE A 43 -2.19 0.65 0.66
C ILE A 43 -3.24 0.51 -0.45
N PHE A 44 -3.75 -0.69 -0.62
CA PHE A 44 -4.62 -1.06 -1.73
C PHE A 44 -6.04 -1.33 -1.26
N HIS A 45 -6.99 -0.63 -1.89
CA HIS A 45 -8.42 -0.78 -1.61
C HIS A 45 -9.08 -1.53 -2.78
N PRO A 46 -9.61 -2.72 -2.55
CA PRO A 46 -10.16 -3.53 -3.66
C PRO A 46 -11.53 -3.05 -4.13
N GLY A 47 -12.24 -2.28 -3.31
CA GLY A 47 -13.60 -1.86 -3.55
C GLY A 47 -14.42 -2.03 -2.29
N LYS A 48 -15.72 -1.95 -2.39
CA LYS A 48 -16.59 -2.19 -1.24
C LYS A 48 -16.51 -3.66 -0.85
N ASP A 49 -16.20 -3.91 0.40
CA ASP A 49 -16.07 -5.28 0.90
C ASP A 49 -16.63 -5.39 2.32
N GLU A 50 -16.68 -6.62 2.84
CA GLU A 50 -17.23 -6.90 4.17
C GLU A 50 -16.43 -6.24 5.29
N CYS A 51 -15.14 -6.04 5.07
CA CYS A 51 -14.26 -5.43 6.07
C CYS A 51 -14.50 -3.93 6.18
N ASN A 52 -14.95 -3.30 5.09
CA ASN A 52 -15.11 -1.85 5.02
C ASN A 52 -16.56 -1.39 5.14
N SER A 53 -17.52 -2.29 4.95
CA SER A 53 -18.93 -1.92 4.80
C SER A 53 -19.68 -1.74 6.11
N SER A 54 -19.15 -2.27 7.21
CA SER A 54 -19.85 -2.26 8.51
C SER A 54 -19.17 -1.35 9.54
N GLY A 55 -18.32 -0.46 9.11
CA GLY A 55 -17.54 0.36 10.02
C GLY A 55 -18.38 1.30 10.87
N SER A 56 -18.21 1.24 12.18
CA SER A 56 -18.75 2.21 13.10
C SER A 56 -17.80 3.39 13.30
N ALA A 57 -16.67 3.39 12.61
CA ALA A 57 -15.67 4.44 12.73
C ALA A 57 -16.18 5.74 12.14
N THR A 58 -16.04 6.83 12.89
CA THR A 58 -16.38 8.17 12.42
C THR A 58 -15.25 8.71 11.54
N ALA A 59 -15.54 9.79 10.81
CA ALA A 59 -14.52 10.46 10.01
C ALA A 59 -13.36 10.92 10.90
N GLU A 60 -13.65 11.37 12.12
CA GLU A 60 -12.61 11.82 13.04
C GLU A 60 -11.71 10.68 13.50
N THR A 61 -12.27 9.54 13.87
CA THR A 61 -11.48 8.38 14.31
C THR A 61 -10.65 7.83 13.15
N ARG A 62 -11.19 7.85 11.94
CA ARG A 62 -10.44 7.44 10.76
C ARG A 62 -9.26 8.38 10.49
N LYS A 63 -9.48 9.68 10.62
CA LYS A 63 -8.43 10.67 10.43
C LYS A 63 -7.29 10.45 11.42
N ILE A 64 -7.61 10.21 12.70
CA ILE A 64 -6.62 9.95 13.74
C ILE A 64 -5.84 8.68 13.41
N TRP A 65 -6.52 7.64 12.96
CA TRP A 65 -5.89 6.37 12.60
C TRP A 65 -4.84 6.55 11.51
N PHE A 66 -5.20 7.27 10.44
CA PHE A 66 -4.28 7.50 9.32
C PHE A 66 -3.15 8.47 9.69
N GLU A 67 -3.44 9.48 10.50
CA GLU A 67 -2.40 10.40 10.96
C GLU A 67 -1.33 9.67 11.79
N GLU A 68 -1.75 8.76 12.66
CA GLU A 68 -0.81 7.97 13.45
C GLU A 68 -0.01 7.02 12.56
N LEU A 69 -0.68 6.35 11.62
CA LEU A 69 -0.03 5.47 10.66
C LEU A 69 1.08 6.22 9.93
N GLU A 70 0.75 7.37 9.35
CA GLU A 70 1.67 8.14 8.53
C GLU A 70 2.80 8.74 9.34
N ARG A 71 2.51 9.21 10.54
CA ARG A 71 3.52 9.83 11.41
C ARG A 71 4.62 8.83 11.79
N LYS A 72 4.23 7.65 12.24
CA LYS A 72 5.20 6.62 12.63
C LYS A 72 5.90 6.01 11.42
N LEU A 73 5.17 5.84 10.32
CA LEU A 73 5.77 5.32 9.10
C LEU A 73 6.84 6.28 8.58
N PHE A 74 6.57 7.58 8.65
CA PHE A 74 7.54 8.58 8.19
C PHE A 74 8.86 8.50 8.97
N LYS A 75 8.80 8.17 10.25
CA LYS A 75 10.01 7.96 11.06
C LYS A 75 10.80 6.75 10.59
N ILE A 76 10.15 5.77 9.98
CA ILE A 76 10.79 4.53 9.51
C ILE A 76 11.33 4.71 8.10
N THR A 77 10.50 5.21 7.19
CA THR A 77 10.80 5.23 5.76
C THR A 77 11.08 6.61 5.19
N GLN A 78 10.72 7.66 5.92
CA GLN A 78 10.78 9.05 5.47
C GLN A 78 9.92 9.28 4.22
N THR A 79 8.84 8.52 4.10
CA THR A 79 7.87 8.65 3.01
C THR A 79 6.46 8.51 3.58
N LYS A 80 5.48 9.00 2.81
CA LYS A 80 4.07 8.79 3.13
C LYS A 80 3.53 7.63 2.29
N PRO A 81 2.54 6.89 2.79
CA PRO A 81 1.90 5.85 1.99
C PRO A 81 1.27 6.41 0.73
N ILE A 82 1.20 5.57 -0.29
CA ILE A 82 0.43 5.86 -1.50
C ILE A 82 -0.82 5.01 -1.42
N TYR A 83 -1.98 5.64 -1.59
CA TYR A 83 -3.28 4.98 -1.49
C TYR A 83 -3.82 4.73 -2.90
N ILE A 84 -4.02 3.46 -3.24
CA ILE A 84 -4.44 3.05 -4.59
C ILE A 84 -5.68 2.17 -4.49
N TYR A 85 -6.67 2.43 -5.35
CA TYR A 85 -7.91 1.65 -5.36
C TYR A 85 -8.10 0.92 -6.70
N LYS A 86 -8.72 -0.26 -6.60
CA LYS A 86 -9.17 -0.99 -7.78
C LYS A 86 -10.53 -0.45 -8.22
N GLU A 87 -11.48 -0.42 -7.28
CA GLU A 87 -12.80 0.13 -7.47
C GLU A 87 -13.02 1.25 -6.45
N LYS A 88 -13.62 2.34 -6.90
CA LYS A 88 -13.76 3.55 -6.06
C LYS A 88 -14.75 3.37 -4.92
N GLU A 89 -15.70 2.47 -5.06
CA GLU A 89 -16.73 2.27 -4.05
C GLU A 89 -16.11 1.96 -2.69
N GLY A 90 -16.54 2.68 -1.67
CA GLY A 90 -16.01 2.54 -0.31
C GLY A 90 -14.91 3.54 0.04
N THR A 91 -14.34 4.26 -0.93
CA THR A 91 -13.31 5.28 -0.64
C THR A 91 -13.91 6.61 -0.18
N GLU A 92 -15.22 6.81 -0.38
CA GLU A 92 -15.89 8.08 -0.08
C GLU A 92 -15.79 8.47 1.38
N LYS A 93 -15.73 7.48 2.27
CA LYS A 93 -15.59 7.72 3.71
C LYS A 93 -14.25 8.34 4.10
N ASP A 94 -13.30 8.33 3.17
CA ASP A 94 -11.98 8.94 3.38
C ASP A 94 -11.85 10.30 2.69
N ASP A 95 -12.93 10.83 2.14
CA ASP A 95 -12.92 12.14 1.49
C ASP A 95 -12.46 13.21 2.48
N GLY A 96 -11.50 14.02 2.06
CA GLY A 96 -10.92 15.04 2.93
C GLY A 96 -9.86 14.53 3.89
N ILE A 97 -9.67 13.22 3.97
CA ILE A 97 -8.66 12.58 4.83
C ILE A 97 -7.50 12.08 3.99
N LEU A 98 -7.79 11.33 2.94
CA LEU A 98 -6.81 10.70 2.07
C LEU A 98 -7.07 11.03 0.62
N THR A 99 -6.03 10.92 -0.20
CA THR A 99 -6.16 10.98 -1.65
C THR A 99 -5.94 9.58 -2.21
N TRP A 100 -7.01 9.00 -2.74
CA TRP A 100 -6.97 7.70 -3.39
C TRP A 100 -6.72 7.85 -4.88
N HIS A 101 -5.79 7.06 -5.42
CA HIS A 101 -5.46 7.05 -6.85
C HIS A 101 -5.93 5.75 -7.48
N LYS A 102 -6.43 5.83 -8.69
CA LYS A 102 -6.89 4.63 -9.39
C LYS A 102 -5.68 3.79 -9.85
N ASP A 103 -5.78 2.47 -9.67
CA ASP A 103 -4.76 1.54 -10.16
C ASP A 103 -4.73 1.59 -11.70
N PRO A 104 -3.60 2.00 -12.31
CA PRO A 104 -3.53 2.09 -13.77
C PRO A 104 -3.48 0.70 -14.39
N ASN A 105 -4.51 0.38 -15.18
CA ASN A 105 -4.60 -0.89 -15.90
C ASN A 105 -4.40 -2.13 -15.02
N ARG A 106 -4.84 -2.04 -13.77
CA ARG A 106 -4.70 -3.12 -12.78
C ARG A 106 -3.24 -3.53 -12.55
N LEU A 107 -2.32 -2.61 -12.76
CA LEU A 107 -0.89 -2.90 -12.62
C LEU A 107 -0.52 -3.24 -11.18
N ILE A 108 -0.93 -2.41 -10.24
CA ILE A 108 -0.58 -2.60 -8.83
C ILE A 108 -1.21 -3.89 -8.30
N GLU A 109 -2.45 -4.15 -8.65
CA GLU A 109 -3.11 -5.41 -8.31
C GLU A 109 -2.33 -6.60 -8.84
N SER A 110 -1.95 -6.56 -10.12
CA SER A 110 -1.23 -7.66 -10.77
C SER A 110 0.14 -7.92 -10.16
N LEU A 111 0.85 -6.87 -9.78
CA LEU A 111 2.19 -7.00 -9.24
C LEU A 111 2.21 -7.47 -7.78
N PHE A 112 1.32 -6.95 -6.96
CA PHE A 112 1.44 -7.11 -5.50
C PHE A 112 0.25 -7.75 -4.84
N PHE A 113 -0.92 -7.71 -5.45
CA PHE A 113 -2.17 -8.13 -4.82
C PHE A 113 -2.94 -9.13 -5.65
N LYS A 114 -2.22 -9.98 -6.34
CA LYS A 114 -2.81 -11.00 -7.22
C LYS A 114 -3.77 -11.91 -6.47
N TYR A 115 -3.49 -12.19 -5.20
CA TYR A 115 -4.29 -13.06 -4.36
C TYR A 115 -4.83 -12.33 -3.14
N HIS A 116 -5.38 -11.13 -3.34
CA HIS A 116 -5.87 -10.35 -2.20
C HIS A 116 -7.24 -10.85 -1.74
N TYR A 117 -7.52 -10.62 -0.46
CA TYR A 117 -8.84 -10.84 0.11
C TYR A 117 -9.75 -9.64 -0.21
N PRO A 118 -11.06 -9.73 0.13
CA PRO A 118 -11.97 -8.59 -0.05
C PRO A 118 -11.70 -7.42 0.91
N CYS A 119 -10.68 -7.50 1.72
CA CYS A 119 -10.26 -6.42 2.59
C CYS A 119 -9.11 -5.66 1.97
N SER A 120 -8.82 -4.46 2.51
CA SER A 120 -7.64 -3.71 2.08
C SER A 120 -6.37 -4.51 2.33
N SER A 121 -5.38 -4.29 1.48
CA SER A 121 -4.08 -4.95 1.55
C SER A 121 -3.00 -3.88 1.51
N PHE A 122 -1.75 -4.26 1.78
CA PHE A 122 -0.64 -3.34 1.62
C PHE A 122 0.59 -4.06 1.10
N VAL A 123 1.49 -3.30 0.51
CA VAL A 123 2.80 -3.78 0.10
C VAL A 123 3.85 -2.78 0.54
N VAL A 124 4.99 -3.30 0.96
CA VAL A 124 6.17 -2.51 1.28
C VAL A 124 7.23 -2.86 0.25
N ILE A 125 7.82 -1.84 -0.39
CA ILE A 125 8.78 -2.01 -1.48
C ILE A 125 10.07 -1.30 -1.10
N SER A 126 11.18 -2.04 -1.01
CA SER A 126 12.46 -1.45 -0.67
C SER A 126 13.04 -0.68 -1.86
N LYS A 127 14.07 0.12 -1.59
CA LYS A 127 14.77 0.88 -2.63
C LYS A 127 15.37 -0.01 -3.73
N THR A 128 15.65 -1.27 -3.41
CA THR A 128 16.24 -2.21 -4.36
C THR A 128 15.19 -3.05 -5.11
N GLY A 129 13.89 -2.84 -4.82
CA GLY A 129 12.82 -3.56 -5.49
C GLY A 129 12.33 -4.79 -4.78
N GLU A 130 12.90 -5.16 -3.64
CA GLU A 130 12.37 -6.24 -2.83
C GLU A 130 11.04 -5.79 -2.22
N PHE A 131 10.06 -6.68 -2.20
CA PHE A 131 8.75 -6.31 -1.68
C PHE A 131 8.14 -7.41 -0.82
N LYS A 132 7.24 -6.99 0.08
CA LYS A 132 6.41 -7.89 0.88
C LYS A 132 4.98 -7.38 0.83
N SER A 133 4.08 -8.20 0.29
CA SER A 133 2.64 -7.93 0.25
C SER A 133 1.95 -8.63 1.40
N TYR A 134 0.93 -7.99 1.96
CA TYR A 134 0.12 -8.55 3.03
C TYR A 134 -1.36 -8.49 2.64
N PHE A 135 -2.05 -9.60 2.82
CA PHE A 135 -3.48 -9.74 2.53
C PHE A 135 -4.28 -9.86 3.82
N GLY A 136 -5.50 -9.39 3.81
CA GLY A 136 -6.39 -9.55 4.93
C GLY A 136 -6.57 -8.26 5.70
N GLU A 137 -6.95 -8.39 6.96
CA GLU A 137 -7.21 -7.22 7.80
C GLU A 137 -5.93 -6.51 8.18
N ILE A 138 -5.78 -5.24 7.74
CA ILE A 138 -4.56 -4.48 7.97
C ILE A 138 -4.55 -3.92 9.39
N THR A 139 -3.38 -3.97 10.02
CA THR A 139 -3.12 -3.20 11.24
C THR A 139 -1.94 -2.27 10.97
N LYS A 140 -1.91 -1.15 11.68
CA LYS A 140 -0.78 -0.20 11.57
C LYS A 140 0.53 -0.89 11.95
N GLU A 141 0.46 -1.74 12.98
CA GLU A 141 1.62 -2.45 13.49
C GLU A 141 2.24 -3.36 12.43
N TYR A 142 1.43 -4.04 11.63
CA TYR A 142 1.94 -4.86 10.52
C TYR A 142 2.65 -4.00 9.48
N ILE A 143 2.07 -2.86 9.13
CA ILE A 143 2.69 -1.96 8.15
C ILE A 143 4.04 -1.49 8.65
N TRP A 144 4.11 -1.04 9.90
CA TRP A 144 5.37 -0.57 10.49
C TRP A 144 6.41 -1.69 10.57
N SER A 145 5.99 -2.88 10.97
CA SER A 145 6.87 -4.04 11.09
C SER A 145 7.47 -4.44 9.73
N TYR A 146 6.63 -4.50 8.70
CA TYR A 146 7.08 -4.82 7.35
C TYR A 146 8.04 -3.74 6.82
N ALA A 147 7.70 -2.48 7.05
CA ALA A 147 8.56 -1.38 6.63
C ALA A 147 9.94 -1.47 7.29
N LYS A 148 9.97 -1.72 8.60
CA LYS A 148 11.24 -1.88 9.32
C LYS A 148 12.05 -3.04 8.78
N SER A 149 11.40 -4.15 8.46
CA SER A 149 12.12 -5.34 7.98
C SER A 149 12.82 -5.10 6.65
N LEU A 150 12.30 -4.20 5.82
CA LEU A 150 12.92 -3.90 4.52
C LEU A 150 13.90 -2.74 4.59
N GLN A 151 13.93 -1.96 5.66
CA GLN A 151 14.90 -0.87 5.82
C GLN A 151 16.33 -1.37 5.97
N LYS A 152 16.51 -2.60 6.41
CA LYS A 152 17.83 -3.18 6.64
C LYS A 152 18.49 -3.71 5.36
N LYS A 153 17.82 -3.59 4.24
CA LYS A 153 18.30 -4.18 2.97
C LYS A 153 18.81 -3.16 1.98
#